data_a33e801a164d222ff08ee595b051e131
#
_entry.id   a33e801a164d222ff08ee595b051e131
#
_cell.length_a   1.000
_cell.length_b   1.000
_cell.length_c   1.000
_cell.angle_alpha   90.00
_cell.angle_beta   90.00
_cell.angle_gamma   90.00
#
_symmetry.space_group_name_H-M   'P 1'
#
loop_
_entity.id
_entity.type
_entity.pdbx_description
1 polymer ?
#
loop_
_entity_poly.entity_id
_entity_poly.type
_entity_poly.pdbx_seq_one_letter_code
_entity_poly.pdbx_strand_id
1 'polypeptide(L)'
;MSQYSADIADYNRRVADFNRRANSGDFSSQDDFSRQRRALQAELSELNSRRNNLNSEINSYNSGVLRLRELGVKIDELNKSLDSVEGAK
;
A
#
# COMPACT_ATOMS: atom_id res chain seq x y z
N MET A 1 2.28 -6.53 3.98
CA MET A 1 3.17 -5.34 3.93
C MET A 1 4.64 -5.73 3.76
N SER A 2 5.15 -6.68 4.55
CA SER A 2 6.56 -7.09 4.43
C SER A 2 6.91 -7.69 3.05
N GLN A 3 6.00 -8.45 2.45
CA GLN A 3 6.22 -9.02 1.12
C GLN A 3 6.29 -7.92 0.05
N TYR A 4 5.40 -6.94 0.13
CA TYR A 4 5.41 -5.81 -0.81
C TYR A 4 6.70 -5.00 -0.68
N SER A 5 7.14 -4.70 0.54
CA SER A 5 8.39 -3.98 0.79
C SER A 5 9.60 -4.74 0.27
N ALA A 6 9.63 -6.07 0.46
CA ALA A 6 10.69 -6.93 -0.05
C ALA A 6 10.71 -6.93 -1.58
N ASP A 7 9.54 -6.98 -2.21
CA ASP A 7 9.41 -6.98 -3.67
C ASP A 7 9.89 -5.65 -4.26
N ILE A 8 9.56 -4.52 -3.61
CA ILE A 8 10.04 -3.20 -4.03
C ILE A 8 11.57 -3.12 -3.91
N ALA A 9 12.15 -3.58 -2.81
CA ALA A 9 13.59 -3.56 -2.61
C ALA A 9 14.31 -4.41 -3.68
N ASP A 10 13.77 -5.59 -3.98
CA ASP A 10 14.31 -6.46 -5.03
C ASP A 10 14.20 -5.81 -6.40
N TYR A 11 13.06 -5.20 -6.71
CA TYR A 11 12.86 -4.48 -7.97
C TYR A 11 13.86 -3.34 -8.11
N ASN A 12 14.03 -2.51 -7.08
CA ASN A 12 14.95 -1.39 -7.09
C ASN A 12 16.39 -1.85 -7.33
N ARG A 13 16.79 -2.98 -6.72
CA ARG A 13 18.12 -3.55 -6.93
C ARG A 13 18.30 -3.99 -8.39
N ARG A 14 17.29 -4.62 -8.98
CA ARG A 14 17.35 -5.08 -10.37
C ARG A 14 17.36 -3.90 -11.36
N VAL A 15 16.65 -2.82 -11.06
CA VAL A 15 16.70 -1.59 -11.86
C VAL A 15 18.10 -0.98 -11.80
N ALA A 16 18.69 -0.90 -10.62
CA ALA A 16 20.05 -0.37 -10.46
C ALA A 16 21.07 -1.21 -11.24
N ASP A 17 20.93 -2.53 -11.18
CA ASP A 17 21.80 -3.44 -11.94
C ASP A 17 21.60 -3.28 -13.45
N PHE A 18 20.35 -3.16 -13.90
CA PHE A 18 20.02 -2.91 -15.30
C PHE A 18 20.65 -1.61 -15.79
N ASN A 19 20.51 -0.53 -15.02
CA ASN A 19 21.08 0.77 -15.39
C ASN A 19 22.60 0.73 -15.45
N ARG A 20 23.23 0.02 -14.53
CA ARG A 20 24.68 -0.17 -14.53
C ARG A 20 25.13 -0.89 -15.79
N ARG A 21 24.45 -1.99 -16.17
CA ARG A 21 24.75 -2.75 -17.37
C ARG A 21 24.50 -1.95 -18.64
N ALA A 22 23.45 -1.14 -18.65
CA ALA A 22 23.16 -0.25 -19.79
C ALA A 22 24.29 0.76 -19.99
N ASN A 23 24.81 1.33 -18.89
CA ASN A 23 25.91 2.30 -18.97
C ASN A 23 27.22 1.66 -19.41
N SER A 24 27.48 0.40 -19.08
CA SER A 24 28.72 -0.29 -19.44
C SER A 24 28.61 -1.11 -20.73
N GLY A 25 27.42 -1.18 -21.34
CA GLY A 25 27.22 -1.90 -22.59
C GLY A 25 27.23 -3.40 -22.45
N ASP A 26 26.89 -3.93 -21.28
CA ASP A 26 26.99 -5.37 -20.96
C ASP A 26 25.80 -6.20 -21.47
N PHE A 27 24.96 -5.68 -22.35
CA PHE A 27 23.87 -6.45 -22.95
C PHE A 27 24.38 -7.18 -24.20
N SER A 28 23.92 -8.43 -24.37
CA SER A 28 24.32 -9.26 -25.49
C SER A 28 23.81 -8.74 -26.83
N SER A 29 22.68 -8.01 -26.82
CA SER A 29 22.09 -7.41 -28.04
C SER A 29 21.09 -6.33 -27.64
N GLN A 30 20.69 -5.53 -28.63
CA GLN A 30 19.64 -4.52 -28.46
C GLN A 30 18.30 -5.17 -28.12
N ASP A 31 18.04 -6.34 -28.72
CA ASP A 31 16.81 -7.09 -28.43
C ASP A 31 16.79 -7.57 -26.97
N ASP A 32 17.91 -8.00 -26.45
CA ASP A 32 18.02 -8.40 -25.04
C ASP A 32 17.78 -7.22 -24.10
N PHE A 33 18.39 -6.08 -24.41
CA PHE A 33 18.17 -4.84 -23.66
C PHE A 33 16.69 -4.45 -23.66
N SER A 34 16.05 -4.43 -24.83
CA SER A 34 14.64 -4.06 -24.97
C SER A 34 13.72 -5.01 -24.22
N ARG A 35 14.03 -6.31 -24.25
CA ARG A 35 13.25 -7.33 -23.56
C ARG A 35 13.32 -7.14 -22.05
N GLN A 36 14.50 -6.93 -21.51
CA GLN A 36 14.69 -6.71 -20.08
C GLN A 36 14.04 -5.43 -19.62
N ARG A 37 14.14 -4.37 -20.42
CA ARG A 37 13.48 -3.09 -20.14
C ARG A 37 11.96 -3.23 -20.06
N ARG A 38 11.35 -3.96 -21.01
CA ARG A 38 9.89 -4.20 -20.99
C ARG A 38 9.48 -5.02 -19.78
N ALA A 39 10.27 -6.01 -19.41
CA ALA A 39 9.99 -6.82 -18.22
C ALA A 39 9.99 -5.97 -16.96
N LEU A 40 10.97 -5.07 -16.81
CA LEU A 40 11.03 -4.17 -15.66
C LEU A 40 9.87 -3.17 -15.66
N GLN A 41 9.46 -2.66 -16.83
CA GLN A 41 8.32 -1.75 -16.93
C GLN A 41 7.00 -2.45 -16.55
N ALA A 42 6.81 -3.69 -16.98
CA ALA A 42 5.63 -4.48 -16.63
C ALA A 42 5.58 -4.74 -15.13
N GLU A 43 6.72 -5.05 -14.53
CA GLU A 43 6.83 -5.27 -13.09
C GLU A 43 6.55 -4.01 -12.30
N LEU A 44 7.02 -2.86 -12.78
CA LEU A 44 6.72 -1.57 -12.16
C LEU A 44 5.21 -1.30 -12.16
N SER A 45 4.53 -1.58 -13.28
CA SER A 45 3.07 -1.42 -13.37
C SER A 45 2.35 -2.31 -12.35
N GLU A 46 2.80 -3.55 -12.20
CA GLU A 46 2.24 -4.48 -11.23
C GLU A 46 2.44 -3.99 -9.80
N LEU A 47 3.64 -3.51 -9.48
CA LEU A 47 3.94 -2.98 -8.15
C LEU A 47 3.10 -1.74 -7.84
N ASN A 48 2.89 -0.87 -8.82
CA ASN A 48 2.02 0.30 -8.67
C ASN A 48 0.57 -0.11 -8.40
N SER A 49 0.06 -1.13 -9.10
CA SER A 49 -1.28 -1.65 -8.86
C SER A 49 -1.42 -2.23 -7.46
N ARG A 50 -0.42 -2.98 -7.00
CA ARG A 50 -0.39 -3.52 -5.64
C ARG A 50 -0.39 -2.40 -4.60
N ARG A 51 0.40 -1.35 -4.84
CA ARG A 51 0.41 -0.18 -3.94
C ARG A 51 -0.95 0.46 -3.85
N ASN A 52 -1.63 0.65 -4.98
CA ASN A 52 -2.95 1.27 -5.01
C ASN A 52 -3.97 0.40 -4.27
N ASN A 53 -3.91 -0.92 -4.43
CA ASN A 53 -4.79 -1.85 -3.73
C ASN A 53 -4.55 -1.81 -2.22
N LEU A 54 -3.29 -1.77 -1.78
CA LEU A 54 -2.94 -1.68 -0.36
C LEU A 54 -3.42 -0.35 0.23
N ASN A 55 -3.27 0.75 -0.49
CA ASN A 55 -3.77 2.05 -0.04
C ASN A 55 -5.28 2.05 0.10
N SER A 56 -6.00 1.41 -0.83
CA SER A 56 -7.45 1.26 -0.74
C SER A 56 -7.85 0.45 0.48
N GLU A 57 -7.15 -0.63 0.78
CA GLU A 57 -7.40 -1.45 1.96
C GLU A 57 -7.15 -0.66 3.24
N ILE A 58 -6.05 0.10 3.28
CA ILE A 58 -5.73 0.95 4.44
C ILE A 58 -6.82 2.01 4.64
N ASN A 59 -7.28 2.64 3.57
CA ASN A 59 -8.34 3.63 3.65
C ASN A 59 -9.65 3.02 4.15
N SER A 60 -10.00 1.83 3.68
CA SER A 60 -11.18 1.12 4.14
C SER A 60 -11.08 0.76 5.62
N TYR A 61 -9.91 0.29 6.05
CA TYR A 61 -9.66 -0.02 7.46
C TYR A 61 -9.80 1.23 8.33
N ASN A 62 -9.20 2.35 7.91
CA ASN A 62 -9.26 3.61 8.65
C ASN A 62 -10.69 4.13 8.76
N SER A 63 -11.48 4.00 7.69
CA SER A 63 -12.90 4.37 7.72
C SER A 63 -13.67 3.52 8.72
N GLY A 64 -13.38 2.23 8.78
CA GLY A 64 -13.98 1.32 9.76
C GLY A 64 -13.64 1.71 11.20
N VAL A 65 -12.39 2.07 11.45
CA VAL A 65 -11.93 2.52 12.77
C VAL A 65 -12.67 3.80 13.18
N LEU A 66 -12.83 4.76 12.26
CA LEU A 66 -13.55 5.99 12.53
C LEU A 66 -15.01 5.71 12.89
N ARG A 67 -15.67 4.80 12.17
CA ARG A 67 -17.06 4.40 12.49
C ARG A 67 -17.16 3.78 13.87
N LEU A 68 -16.20 2.95 14.25
CA LEU A 68 -16.20 2.35 15.59
C LEU A 68 -16.05 3.43 16.66
N ARG A 69 -15.22 4.43 16.46
CA ARG A 69 -15.07 5.56 17.39
C ARG A 69 -16.36 6.34 17.53
N GLU A 70 -17.02 6.63 16.40
CA GLU A 70 -18.31 7.34 16.41
C GLU A 70 -19.38 6.57 17.18
N LEU A 71 -19.45 5.26 16.97
CA LEU A 71 -20.36 4.38 17.72
C LEU A 71 -20.07 4.39 19.22
N GLY A 72 -18.78 4.34 19.59
CA GLY A 72 -18.38 4.43 20.98
C GLY A 72 -18.84 5.72 21.64
N VAL A 73 -18.68 6.86 20.96
CA VAL A 73 -19.13 8.17 21.44
C VAL A 73 -20.64 8.17 21.63
N LYS A 74 -21.40 7.64 20.67
CA LYS A 74 -22.87 7.57 20.77
C LYS A 74 -23.31 6.69 21.92
N ILE A 75 -22.65 5.57 22.17
CA ILE A 75 -22.95 4.69 23.30
C ILE A 75 -22.71 5.44 24.61
N ASP A 76 -21.59 6.16 24.72
CA ASP A 76 -21.28 6.97 25.91
C ASP A 76 -22.34 8.05 26.17
N GLU A 77 -22.79 8.71 25.11
CA GLU A 77 -23.85 9.73 25.18
C GLU A 77 -25.16 9.12 25.68
N LEU A 78 -25.53 7.94 25.17
CA LEU A 78 -26.72 7.23 25.61
C LEU A 78 -26.63 6.84 27.07
N ASN A 79 -25.48 6.34 27.52
CA ASN A 79 -25.26 6.00 28.91
C ASN A 79 -25.42 7.21 29.82
N LYS A 80 -24.88 8.36 29.43
CA LYS A 80 -25.02 9.61 30.18
C LYS A 80 -26.48 10.05 30.26
N SER A 81 -27.25 9.92 29.16
CA SER A 81 -28.65 10.25 29.14
C SER A 81 -29.45 9.36 30.09
N LEU A 82 -29.14 8.06 30.11
CA LEU A 82 -29.82 7.13 31.04
C LEU A 82 -29.51 7.45 32.50
N ASP A 83 -28.23 7.77 32.80
CA ASP A 83 -27.84 8.17 34.15
C ASP A 83 -28.55 9.43 34.61
N SER A 84 -28.72 10.40 33.70
CA SER A 84 -29.47 11.64 34.00
C SER A 84 -30.94 11.36 34.34
N VAL A 85 -31.58 10.44 33.60
CA VAL A 85 -32.95 10.05 33.85
C VAL A 85 -33.08 9.36 35.22
N GLU A 86 -32.16 8.45 35.52
CA GLU A 86 -32.14 7.79 36.82
C GLU A 86 -31.87 8.76 37.97
N GLY A 87 -30.97 9.73 37.74
CA GLY A 87 -30.66 10.76 38.71
C GLY A 87 -31.81 11.73 38.98
N ALA A 88 -32.73 11.83 38.05
CA ALA A 88 -33.91 12.71 38.16
C ALA A 88 -35.00 12.12 39.07
N LYS A 89 -34.90 10.84 39.39
CA LYS A 89 -35.83 10.20 40.33
C LYS A 89 -35.40 10.47 41.74
#